data_2aa1ee77a7a49b91ab53639ed5a281cb
#
_entry.id   2aa1ee77a7a49b91ab53639ed5a281cb
#
_cell.length_a   1.000
_cell.length_b   1.000
_cell.length_c   1.000
_cell.angle_alpha   90.00
_cell.angle_beta   90.00
_cell.angle_gamma   90.00
#
_symmetry.space_group_name_H-M   'P 1'
#
loop_
_entity.id
_entity.type
_entity.pdbx_description
1 polymer ?
#
loop_
_entity_poly.entity_id
_entity_poly.type
_entity_poly.pdbx_seq_one_letter_code
_entity_poly.pdbx_strand_id
1 'polypeptide(L)'
;MNLIHTIFEPEGTGPHPTLLTLHGFGANALDLLGLAPHLCGGQFLMLCPQGPLQVSLGGGAVGYGWYPFVGSGMFDIQAVLTVREELQAFLQDTVQRYPIDSRKLAVLGFSQGGVMAYSLALGEPDRFAALAVLSSWLPKDLLSMLPDVPATEQLPVLVQHGGRDELVDVGRARQSVETLRDLRVPVTYREYEMGHEINARSLGDLSAWLQEKVLSPIVLAS
;
A
#
# COMPACT_ATOMS: atom_id res chain seq x y z
N MET A 1 8.43 6.77 -17.29
CA MET A 1 8.15 8.13 -16.74
C MET A 1 8.64 8.12 -15.29
N ASN A 2 9.47 9.07 -14.86
CA ASN A 2 9.96 9.08 -13.47
C ASN A 2 8.93 9.77 -12.59
N LEU A 3 8.25 9.03 -11.71
CA LEU A 3 7.40 9.63 -10.69
C LEU A 3 8.26 10.44 -9.71
N ILE A 4 7.78 11.65 -9.35
CA ILE A 4 8.34 12.39 -8.23
C ILE A 4 8.18 11.52 -6.98
N HIS A 5 9.21 11.43 -6.16
CA HIS A 5 9.17 10.61 -4.95
C HIS A 5 10.08 11.19 -3.87
N THR A 6 9.79 10.81 -2.65
CA THR A 6 10.67 11.00 -1.50
C THR A 6 11.16 9.65 -1.00
N ILE A 7 12.26 9.65 -0.27
CA ILE A 7 12.88 8.45 0.26
C ILE A 7 13.33 8.71 1.70
N PHE A 8 13.15 7.72 2.57
CA PHE A 8 13.86 7.59 3.82
C PHE A 8 14.79 6.40 3.69
N GLU A 9 16.07 6.61 3.93
CA GLU A 9 17.11 5.59 3.85
C GLU A 9 17.60 5.25 5.25
N PRO A 10 17.54 3.98 5.69
CA PRO A 10 18.06 3.56 6.99
C PRO A 10 19.59 3.72 7.06
N GLU A 11 20.11 3.69 8.28
CA GLU A 11 21.57 3.62 8.47
C GLU A 11 22.16 2.32 7.90
N GLY A 12 23.39 2.40 7.39
CA GLY A 12 24.13 1.27 6.82
C GLY A 12 24.15 1.26 5.29
N THR A 13 24.84 0.27 4.73
CA THR A 13 25.10 0.20 3.28
C THR A 13 24.04 -0.58 2.48
N GLY A 14 23.07 -1.21 3.15
CA GLY A 14 22.08 -2.07 2.50
C GLY A 14 22.65 -3.40 1.96
N PRO A 15 21.87 -4.16 1.15
CA PRO A 15 20.52 -3.82 0.72
C PRO A 15 19.52 -3.79 1.89
N HIS A 16 18.57 -2.86 1.85
CA HIS A 16 17.62 -2.64 2.93
C HIS A 16 16.25 -3.28 2.62
N PRO A 17 15.57 -3.87 3.62
CA PRO A 17 14.14 -4.12 3.51
C PRO A 17 13.42 -2.84 3.08
N THR A 18 12.50 -2.94 2.14
CA THR A 18 11.93 -1.75 1.51
C THR A 18 10.41 -1.74 1.63
N LEU A 19 9.86 -0.57 1.92
CA LEU A 19 8.44 -0.33 1.98
C LEU A 19 8.04 0.73 0.94
N LEU A 20 7.39 0.29 -0.14
CA LEU A 20 6.73 1.19 -1.07
C LEU A 20 5.46 1.73 -0.40
N THR A 21 5.33 3.05 -0.24
CA THR A 21 4.18 3.65 0.42
C THR A 21 3.37 4.54 -0.51
N LEU A 22 2.08 4.29 -0.60
CA LEU A 22 1.16 4.95 -1.51
C LEU A 22 0.14 5.78 -0.72
N HIS A 23 0.23 7.10 -0.85
CA HIS A 23 -0.55 8.07 -0.08
C HIS A 23 -2.04 8.11 -0.49
N GLY A 24 -2.88 8.72 0.34
CA GLY A 24 -4.29 8.96 0.07
C GLY A 24 -4.53 10.09 -0.94
N PHE A 25 -5.77 10.21 -1.43
CA PHE A 25 -6.20 11.30 -2.32
C PHE A 25 -6.05 12.67 -1.63
N GLY A 26 -5.48 13.63 -2.34
CA GLY A 26 -5.24 14.99 -1.83
C GLY A 26 -3.93 15.14 -1.05
N ALA A 27 -3.21 14.06 -0.75
CA ALA A 27 -1.90 14.08 -0.09
C ALA A 27 -0.73 14.21 -1.09
N ASN A 28 0.48 13.84 -0.70
CA ASN A 28 1.68 13.90 -1.54
C ASN A 28 2.75 12.89 -1.06
N ALA A 29 3.90 12.89 -1.71
CA ALA A 29 5.03 12.00 -1.42
C ALA A 29 5.62 12.12 0.01
N LEU A 30 5.31 13.18 0.77
CA LEU A 30 5.81 13.37 2.14
C LEU A 30 4.85 12.82 3.20
N ASP A 31 3.59 12.55 2.84
CA ASP A 31 2.52 12.25 3.77
C ASP A 31 2.84 11.03 4.66
N LEU A 32 3.21 9.91 4.06
CA LEU A 32 3.53 8.69 4.79
C LEU A 32 5.01 8.58 5.20
N LEU A 33 5.87 9.47 4.72
CA LEU A 33 7.30 9.44 5.05
C LEU A 33 7.54 9.63 6.55
N GLY A 34 6.70 10.41 7.23
CA GLY A 34 6.76 10.62 8.67
C GLY A 34 6.57 9.36 9.52
N LEU A 35 6.06 8.27 8.93
CA LEU A 35 5.93 6.98 9.62
C LEU A 35 7.25 6.22 9.74
N ALA A 36 8.27 6.57 8.95
CA ALA A 36 9.53 5.83 8.86
C ALA A 36 10.18 5.52 10.22
N PRO A 37 10.38 6.48 11.14
CA PRO A 37 11.01 6.21 12.43
C PRO A 37 10.19 5.28 13.32
N HIS A 38 8.88 5.21 13.10
CA HIS A 38 7.92 4.46 13.92
C HIS A 38 7.68 3.03 13.41
N LEU A 39 8.09 2.73 12.18
CA LEU A 39 7.96 1.40 11.59
C LEU A 39 9.26 0.60 11.81
N CYS A 40 9.18 -0.43 12.68
CA CYS A 40 10.29 -1.33 12.98
C CYS A 40 11.59 -0.59 13.34
N GLY A 41 11.50 0.56 14.06
CA GLY A 41 12.66 1.35 14.46
C GLY A 41 13.42 1.98 13.28
N GLY A 42 12.77 2.28 12.16
CA GLY A 42 13.38 2.91 11.00
C GLY A 42 14.25 1.99 10.16
N GLN A 43 14.02 0.67 10.22
CA GLN A 43 14.83 -0.31 9.47
C GLN A 43 14.44 -0.44 7.99
N PHE A 44 13.29 0.10 7.58
CA PHE A 44 12.87 0.07 6.18
C PHE A 44 13.41 1.26 5.40
N LEU A 45 13.96 1.00 4.22
CA LEU A 45 14.01 2.01 3.18
C LEU A 45 12.57 2.30 2.77
N MET A 46 12.08 3.53 3.00
CA MET A 46 10.74 3.90 2.57
C MET A 46 10.82 4.65 1.24
N LEU A 47 10.07 4.16 0.27
CA LEU A 47 9.96 4.72 -1.07
C LEU A 47 8.55 5.27 -1.25
N CYS A 48 8.42 6.58 -1.33
CA CYS A 48 7.14 7.29 -1.30
C CYS A 48 6.93 8.05 -2.62
N PRO A 49 6.42 7.42 -3.69
CA PRO A 49 6.09 8.12 -4.92
C PRO A 49 4.86 9.02 -4.74
N GLN A 50 4.81 10.08 -5.54
CA GLN A 50 3.68 11.00 -5.63
C GLN A 50 2.74 10.57 -6.74
N GLY A 51 1.46 10.51 -6.45
CA GLY A 51 0.43 10.26 -7.44
C GLY A 51 0.49 11.27 -8.60
N PRO A 52 0.28 10.85 -9.84
CA PRO A 52 0.45 11.71 -11.02
C PRO A 52 -0.67 12.74 -11.20
N LEU A 53 -1.83 12.53 -10.57
CA LEU A 53 -2.98 13.41 -10.70
C LEU A 53 -2.87 14.57 -9.72
N GLN A 54 -2.75 15.80 -10.24
CA GLN A 54 -2.83 17.01 -9.41
C GLN A 54 -4.28 17.31 -9.03
N VAL A 55 -4.51 17.62 -7.75
CA VAL A 55 -5.82 17.87 -7.16
C VAL A 55 -5.85 19.24 -6.51
N SER A 56 -6.82 20.08 -6.86
CA SER A 56 -7.05 21.34 -6.17
C SER A 56 -7.80 21.10 -4.86
N LEU A 57 -7.22 21.58 -3.75
CA LEU A 57 -7.81 21.47 -2.40
C LEU A 57 -8.54 22.76 -1.98
N GLY A 58 -8.61 23.76 -2.89
CA GLY A 58 -9.15 25.08 -2.58
C GLY A 58 -8.12 26.03 -1.98
N GLY A 59 -8.40 27.35 -2.01
CA GLY A 59 -7.51 28.38 -1.46
C GLY A 59 -6.09 28.42 -2.05
N GLY A 60 -5.86 27.84 -3.22
CA GLY A 60 -4.54 27.73 -3.85
C GLY A 60 -3.71 26.53 -3.38
N ALA A 61 -4.21 25.73 -2.45
CA ALA A 61 -3.55 24.52 -2.01
C ALA A 61 -3.71 23.38 -3.06
N VAL A 62 -2.65 22.61 -3.21
CA VAL A 62 -2.56 21.50 -4.17
C VAL A 62 -2.21 20.22 -3.44
N GLY A 63 -2.94 19.16 -3.75
CA GLY A 63 -2.61 17.79 -3.38
C GLY A 63 -2.48 16.91 -4.63
N TYR A 64 -2.34 15.63 -4.40
CA TYR A 64 -2.15 14.66 -5.48
C TYR A 64 -3.01 13.41 -5.24
N GLY A 65 -3.29 12.70 -6.31
CA GLY A 65 -4.02 11.44 -6.30
C GLY A 65 -3.49 10.49 -7.36
N TRP A 66 -3.96 9.27 -7.31
CA TRP A 66 -3.53 8.24 -8.24
C TRP A 66 -4.43 8.19 -9.47
N TYR A 67 -5.72 8.33 -9.26
CA TYR A 67 -6.73 8.29 -10.32
C TYR A 67 -7.91 9.22 -9.96
N PRO A 68 -8.67 9.72 -10.95
CA PRO A 68 -9.82 10.57 -10.68
C PRO A 68 -10.99 9.76 -10.11
N PHE A 69 -11.78 10.40 -9.23
CA PHE A 69 -13.12 9.92 -8.92
C PHE A 69 -14.10 10.36 -10.00
N VAL A 70 -14.94 9.43 -10.47
CA VAL A 70 -15.94 9.67 -11.52
C VAL A 70 -17.34 9.59 -10.91
N GLY A 71 -18.17 10.63 -11.05
CA GLY A 71 -19.53 10.65 -10.51
C GLY A 71 -19.58 10.48 -8.99
N SER A 72 -20.56 9.74 -8.49
CA SER A 72 -20.83 9.57 -7.04
C SER A 72 -19.89 8.56 -6.37
N GLY A 73 -18.58 8.77 -6.45
CA GLY A 73 -17.58 7.93 -5.77
C GLY A 73 -17.19 6.66 -6.53
N MET A 74 -17.57 6.55 -7.80
CA MET A 74 -16.99 5.56 -8.73
C MET A 74 -15.60 6.01 -9.15
N PHE A 75 -14.75 5.07 -9.51
CA PHE A 75 -13.42 5.34 -10.01
C PHE A 75 -13.26 4.72 -11.41
N ASP A 76 -12.38 5.32 -12.19
CA ASP A 76 -12.04 4.81 -13.50
C ASP A 76 -11.03 3.67 -13.39
N ILE A 77 -11.46 2.44 -13.63
CA ILE A 77 -10.59 1.26 -13.55
C ILE A 77 -9.44 1.34 -14.56
N GLN A 78 -9.65 1.94 -15.73
CA GLN A 78 -8.59 2.09 -16.72
C GLN A 78 -7.50 3.05 -16.24
N ALA A 79 -7.89 4.12 -15.54
CA ALA A 79 -6.93 5.02 -14.90
C ALA A 79 -6.12 4.28 -13.80
N VAL A 80 -6.75 3.41 -13.01
CA VAL A 80 -6.05 2.58 -12.02
C VAL A 80 -5.02 1.67 -12.70
N LEU A 81 -5.39 1.02 -13.80
CA LEU A 81 -4.49 0.12 -14.54
C LEU A 81 -3.32 0.88 -15.18
N THR A 82 -3.58 2.05 -15.76
CA THR A 82 -2.52 2.92 -16.32
C THR A 82 -1.51 3.33 -15.24
N VAL A 83 -1.99 3.79 -14.08
CA VAL A 83 -1.10 4.19 -12.98
C VAL A 83 -0.38 2.97 -12.37
N ARG A 84 -0.99 1.79 -12.37
CA ARG A 84 -0.29 0.56 -11.99
C ARG A 84 0.94 0.32 -12.88
N GLU A 85 0.80 0.44 -14.19
CA GLU A 85 1.93 0.29 -15.13
C GLU A 85 3.03 1.34 -14.87
N GLU A 86 2.66 2.58 -14.57
CA GLU A 86 3.62 3.62 -14.19
C GLU A 86 4.37 3.28 -12.90
N LEU A 87 3.66 2.75 -11.89
CA LEU A 87 4.27 2.30 -10.63
C LEU A 87 5.17 1.07 -10.82
N GLN A 88 4.80 0.14 -11.70
CA GLN A 88 5.65 -1.00 -12.06
C GLN A 88 6.96 -0.56 -12.71
N ALA A 89 6.88 0.37 -13.67
CA ALA A 89 8.07 0.97 -14.31
C ALA A 89 8.92 1.75 -13.30
N PHE A 90 8.29 2.51 -12.41
CA PHE A 90 8.96 3.22 -11.32
C PHE A 90 9.72 2.27 -10.39
N LEU A 91 9.10 1.16 -9.98
CA LEU A 91 9.77 0.14 -9.15
C LEU A 91 10.95 -0.53 -9.87
N GLN A 92 10.85 -0.77 -11.18
CA GLN A 92 11.95 -1.33 -11.96
C GLN A 92 13.16 -0.39 -11.98
N ASP A 93 12.93 0.92 -12.14
CA ASP A 93 13.99 1.93 -12.12
C ASP A 93 14.60 2.08 -10.70
N THR A 94 13.77 2.15 -9.66
CA THR A 94 14.23 2.38 -8.29
C THR A 94 15.03 1.22 -7.70
N VAL A 95 14.72 -0.03 -8.05
CA VAL A 95 15.51 -1.21 -7.66
C VAL A 95 16.95 -1.14 -8.21
N GLN A 96 17.17 -0.45 -9.33
CA GLN A 96 18.50 -0.25 -9.90
C GLN A 96 19.26 0.93 -9.26
N ARG A 97 18.55 1.87 -8.64
CA ARG A 97 19.10 3.15 -8.15
C ARG A 97 19.34 3.16 -6.64
N TYR A 98 18.56 2.41 -5.88
CA TYR A 98 18.60 2.41 -4.42
C TYR A 98 18.97 1.02 -3.88
N PRO A 99 19.57 0.95 -2.68
CA PRO A 99 20.00 -0.32 -2.07
C PRO A 99 18.79 -1.13 -1.53
N ILE A 100 17.91 -1.56 -2.42
CA ILE A 100 16.67 -2.28 -2.14
C ILE A 100 16.93 -3.80 -2.04
N ASP A 101 16.53 -4.44 -0.93
CA ASP A 101 16.39 -5.91 -0.88
C ASP A 101 15.06 -6.32 -1.54
N SER A 102 15.11 -6.75 -2.78
CA SER A 102 13.92 -7.14 -3.54
C SER A 102 13.17 -8.35 -2.95
N ARG A 103 13.81 -9.15 -2.09
CA ARG A 103 13.16 -10.26 -1.38
C ARG A 103 12.36 -9.79 -0.15
N LYS A 104 12.61 -8.54 0.29
CA LYS A 104 11.96 -7.89 1.42
C LYS A 104 11.29 -6.59 1.00
N LEU A 105 10.76 -6.56 -0.22
CA LEU A 105 9.97 -5.46 -0.74
C LEU A 105 8.50 -5.67 -0.33
N ALA A 106 7.97 -4.79 0.50
CA ALA A 106 6.56 -4.75 0.85
C ALA A 106 5.89 -3.49 0.28
N VAL A 107 4.57 -3.53 0.13
CA VAL A 107 3.79 -2.36 -0.27
C VAL A 107 2.76 -2.02 0.79
N LEU A 108 2.63 -0.72 1.08
CA LEU A 108 1.65 -0.14 2.00
C LEU A 108 0.84 0.92 1.25
N GLY A 109 -0.47 0.88 1.38
CA GLY A 109 -1.33 1.91 0.82
C GLY A 109 -2.36 2.41 1.82
N PHE A 110 -2.55 3.73 1.86
CA PHE A 110 -3.58 4.39 2.65
C PHE A 110 -4.68 4.94 1.73
N SER A 111 -5.94 4.68 2.07
CA SER A 111 -7.11 5.19 1.35
C SER A 111 -7.03 4.88 -0.17
N GLN A 112 -7.03 5.88 -1.04
CA GLN A 112 -6.86 5.69 -2.49
C GLN A 112 -5.58 4.93 -2.85
N GLY A 113 -4.48 5.18 -2.12
CA GLY A 113 -3.22 4.43 -2.28
C GLY A 113 -3.36 2.94 -1.92
N GLY A 114 -4.32 2.57 -1.07
CA GLY A 114 -4.61 1.18 -0.75
C GLY A 114 -5.20 0.41 -1.93
N VAL A 115 -6.05 1.05 -2.76
CA VAL A 115 -6.54 0.47 -4.02
C VAL A 115 -5.37 0.21 -4.98
N MET A 116 -4.43 1.17 -5.08
CA MET A 116 -3.22 0.99 -5.89
C MET A 116 -2.33 -0.12 -5.35
N ALA A 117 -2.19 -0.23 -4.02
CA ALA A 117 -1.42 -1.30 -3.38
C ALA A 117 -2.02 -2.69 -3.66
N TYR A 118 -3.34 -2.83 -3.60
CA TYR A 118 -4.03 -4.04 -4.05
C TYR A 118 -3.76 -4.34 -5.53
N SER A 119 -3.87 -3.33 -6.39
CA SER A 119 -3.64 -3.48 -7.83
C SER A 119 -2.24 -4.00 -8.16
N LEU A 120 -1.21 -3.49 -7.46
CA LEU A 120 0.17 -3.93 -7.62
C LEU A 120 0.38 -5.34 -7.08
N ALA A 121 0.06 -5.55 -5.79
CA ALA A 121 0.46 -6.76 -5.10
C ALA A 121 -0.34 -7.99 -5.53
N LEU A 122 -1.64 -7.85 -5.83
CA LEU A 122 -2.43 -8.96 -6.36
C LEU A 122 -2.15 -9.24 -7.84
N GLY A 123 -1.63 -8.24 -8.58
CA GLY A 123 -1.21 -8.42 -9.97
C GLY A 123 0.18 -9.07 -10.13
N GLU A 124 1.07 -8.88 -9.15
CA GLU A 124 2.45 -9.42 -9.12
C GLU A 124 2.79 -9.94 -7.72
N PRO A 125 2.08 -10.97 -7.19
CA PRO A 125 2.23 -11.38 -5.79
C PRO A 125 3.64 -11.86 -5.45
N ASP A 126 4.35 -12.48 -6.37
CA ASP A 126 5.74 -12.95 -6.17
C ASP A 126 6.75 -11.81 -6.02
N ARG A 127 6.36 -10.59 -6.39
CA ARG A 127 7.23 -9.42 -6.27
C ARG A 127 7.29 -8.86 -4.87
N PHE A 128 6.25 -9.09 -4.07
CA PHE A 128 6.09 -8.46 -2.76
C PHE A 128 6.15 -9.48 -1.63
N ALA A 129 6.96 -9.19 -0.63
CA ALA A 129 7.02 -9.97 0.61
C ALA A 129 5.75 -9.81 1.46
N ALA A 130 5.03 -8.68 1.33
CA ALA A 130 3.83 -8.40 2.09
C ALA A 130 3.02 -7.23 1.48
N LEU A 131 1.71 -7.20 1.74
CA LEU A 131 0.80 -6.10 1.41
C LEU A 131 0.13 -5.59 2.69
N ALA A 132 0.21 -4.28 2.96
CA ALA A 132 -0.54 -3.62 4.02
C ALA A 132 -1.51 -2.59 3.44
N VAL A 133 -2.78 -2.66 3.82
CA VAL A 133 -3.82 -1.75 3.33
C VAL A 133 -4.54 -1.12 4.51
N LEU A 134 -4.54 0.21 4.54
CA LEU A 134 -5.05 1.01 5.64
C LEU A 134 -6.20 1.89 5.16
N SER A 135 -7.35 1.84 5.83
CA SER A 135 -8.53 2.67 5.56
C SER A 135 -8.94 2.68 4.08
N SER A 136 -8.98 1.51 3.45
CA SER A 136 -9.20 1.36 2.01
C SER A 136 -10.09 0.15 1.70
N TRP A 137 -10.25 -0.16 0.41
CA TRP A 137 -11.07 -1.28 -0.07
C TRP A 137 -10.47 -1.90 -1.33
N LEU A 138 -10.85 -3.14 -1.60
CA LEU A 138 -10.54 -3.86 -2.83
C LEU A 138 -11.75 -3.78 -3.77
N PRO A 139 -11.68 -3.03 -4.87
CA PRO A 139 -12.75 -2.97 -5.85
C PRO A 139 -12.95 -4.32 -6.54
N LYS A 140 -14.20 -4.78 -6.65
CA LYS A 140 -14.51 -6.05 -7.32
C LYS A 140 -14.09 -6.06 -8.80
N ASP A 141 -14.29 -4.93 -9.48
CA ASP A 141 -13.95 -4.78 -10.89
C ASP A 141 -12.43 -4.89 -11.13
N LEU A 142 -11.63 -4.50 -10.12
CA LEU A 142 -10.16 -4.63 -10.21
C LEU A 142 -9.74 -6.08 -10.36
N LEU A 143 -10.34 -7.00 -9.62
CA LEU A 143 -9.97 -8.42 -9.66
C LEU A 143 -10.18 -9.04 -11.05
N SER A 144 -11.26 -8.66 -11.74
CA SER A 144 -11.56 -9.18 -13.08
C SER A 144 -10.56 -8.70 -14.15
N MET A 145 -9.79 -7.65 -13.83
CA MET A 145 -8.80 -7.04 -14.72
C MET A 145 -7.36 -7.45 -14.37
N LEU A 146 -7.16 -8.15 -13.25
CA LEU A 146 -5.85 -8.69 -12.90
C LEU A 146 -5.63 -10.07 -13.54
N PRO A 147 -4.38 -10.43 -13.85
CA PRO A 147 -4.08 -11.78 -14.31
C PRO A 147 -4.45 -12.79 -13.22
N ASP A 148 -4.90 -13.96 -13.62
CA ASP A 148 -5.11 -15.10 -12.71
C ASP A 148 -3.73 -15.61 -12.25
N VAL A 149 -3.36 -15.27 -11.02
CA VAL A 149 -2.03 -15.57 -10.48
C VAL A 149 -2.17 -16.46 -9.25
N PRO A 150 -1.78 -17.74 -9.34
CA PRO A 150 -1.87 -18.71 -8.24
C PRO A 150 -1.04 -18.32 -7.00
N ALA A 151 -0.01 -17.49 -7.15
CA ALA A 151 0.92 -17.13 -6.08
C ALA A 151 0.31 -16.22 -4.99
N THR A 152 -0.92 -15.71 -5.15
CA THR A 152 -1.59 -14.90 -4.12
C THR A 152 -1.80 -15.66 -2.81
N GLU A 153 -1.86 -16.98 -2.82
CA GLU A 153 -1.98 -17.82 -1.62
C GLU A 153 -0.76 -17.73 -0.68
N GLN A 154 0.36 -17.18 -1.14
CA GLN A 154 1.59 -17.01 -0.35
C GLN A 154 1.83 -15.55 0.10
N LEU A 155 1.07 -14.58 -0.43
CA LEU A 155 1.22 -13.17 -0.12
C LEU A 155 0.52 -12.83 1.20
N PRO A 156 1.23 -12.54 2.31
CA PRO A 156 0.59 -12.09 3.53
C PRO A 156 0.00 -10.69 3.34
N VAL A 157 -1.26 -10.53 3.72
CA VAL A 157 -2.00 -9.26 3.62
C VAL A 157 -2.46 -8.80 4.99
N LEU A 158 -2.18 -7.54 5.33
CA LEU A 158 -2.77 -6.83 6.47
C LEU A 158 -3.82 -5.85 5.96
N VAL A 159 -5.02 -5.91 6.52
CA VAL A 159 -6.06 -4.91 6.32
C VAL A 159 -6.39 -4.27 7.67
N GLN A 160 -6.23 -2.95 7.77
CA GLN A 160 -6.57 -2.16 8.95
C GLN A 160 -7.61 -1.10 8.60
N HIS A 161 -8.63 -0.92 9.45
CA HIS A 161 -9.69 0.04 9.17
C HIS A 161 -10.26 0.66 10.45
N GLY A 162 -10.71 1.92 10.34
CA GLY A 162 -11.43 2.60 11.41
C GLY A 162 -12.92 2.22 11.41
N GLY A 163 -13.44 1.75 12.54
CA GLY A 163 -14.87 1.43 12.67
C GLY A 163 -15.80 2.64 12.56
N ARG A 164 -15.24 3.86 12.68
CA ARG A 164 -15.94 5.16 12.55
C ARG A 164 -15.44 5.97 11.35
N ASP A 165 -14.91 5.29 10.33
CA ASP A 165 -14.44 5.93 9.10
C ASP A 165 -15.63 6.43 8.29
N GLU A 166 -15.74 7.76 8.16
CA GLU A 166 -16.82 8.44 7.45
C GLU A 166 -16.52 8.67 5.96
N LEU A 167 -15.28 8.44 5.52
CA LEU A 167 -14.86 8.60 4.12
C LEU A 167 -14.90 7.28 3.36
N VAL A 168 -14.44 6.21 3.99
CA VAL A 168 -14.48 4.85 3.44
C VAL A 168 -15.20 3.95 4.44
N ASP A 169 -16.45 3.61 4.14
CA ASP A 169 -17.28 2.77 5.00
C ASP A 169 -16.57 1.43 5.33
N VAL A 170 -16.54 1.08 6.61
CA VAL A 170 -15.88 -0.14 7.13
C VAL A 170 -16.41 -1.42 6.50
N GLY A 171 -17.68 -1.43 6.04
CA GLY A 171 -18.28 -2.55 5.31
C GLY A 171 -17.53 -2.87 4.01
N ARG A 172 -16.94 -1.85 3.36
CA ARG A 172 -16.10 -2.08 2.16
C ARG A 172 -14.81 -2.81 2.50
N ALA A 173 -14.20 -2.51 3.64
CA ALA A 173 -13.01 -3.24 4.11
C ALA A 173 -13.35 -4.68 4.48
N ARG A 174 -14.47 -4.90 5.19
CA ARG A 174 -14.96 -6.25 5.53
C ARG A 174 -15.22 -7.08 4.27
N GLN A 175 -15.87 -6.49 3.26
CA GLN A 175 -16.09 -7.15 1.97
C GLN A 175 -14.78 -7.47 1.25
N SER A 176 -13.78 -6.59 1.32
CA SER A 176 -12.44 -6.85 0.78
C SER A 176 -11.79 -8.05 1.44
N VAL A 177 -11.91 -8.15 2.77
CA VAL A 177 -11.37 -9.28 3.55
C VAL A 177 -12.06 -10.61 3.18
N GLU A 178 -13.37 -10.61 2.99
CA GLU A 178 -14.11 -11.79 2.51
C GLU A 178 -13.61 -12.22 1.12
N THR A 179 -13.48 -11.27 0.20
CA THR A 179 -12.95 -11.52 -1.15
C THR A 179 -11.53 -12.11 -1.11
N LEU A 180 -10.64 -11.56 -0.27
CA LEU A 180 -9.28 -12.09 -0.10
C LEU A 180 -9.27 -13.51 0.45
N ARG A 181 -10.16 -13.83 1.40
CA ARG A 181 -10.32 -15.18 1.95
C ARG A 181 -10.82 -16.18 0.89
N ASP A 182 -11.78 -15.77 0.06
CA ASP A 182 -12.28 -16.59 -1.05
C ASP A 182 -11.17 -16.92 -2.06
N LEU A 183 -10.22 -16.00 -2.24
CA LEU A 183 -9.00 -16.18 -3.03
C LEU A 183 -7.88 -16.93 -2.29
N ARG A 184 -8.13 -17.41 -1.05
CA ARG A 184 -7.18 -18.09 -0.17
C ARG A 184 -5.94 -17.25 0.18
N VAL A 185 -6.04 -15.93 0.08
CA VAL A 185 -4.97 -15.03 0.50
C VAL A 185 -4.86 -15.03 2.03
N PRO A 186 -3.65 -15.19 2.62
CA PRO A 186 -3.45 -15.14 4.08
C PRO A 186 -3.67 -13.71 4.59
N VAL A 187 -4.89 -13.40 5.04
CA VAL A 187 -5.27 -12.06 5.49
C VAL A 187 -5.35 -11.94 7.00
N THR A 188 -4.68 -10.94 7.54
CA THR A 188 -4.84 -10.41 8.91
C THR A 188 -5.74 -9.20 8.84
N TYR A 189 -6.87 -9.19 9.57
CA TYR A 189 -7.79 -8.06 9.62
C TYR A 189 -7.89 -7.47 11.02
N ARG A 190 -7.87 -6.14 11.12
CA ARG A 190 -8.02 -5.41 12.37
C ARG A 190 -8.88 -4.17 12.21
N GLU A 191 -9.87 -4.00 13.07
CA GLU A 191 -10.68 -2.78 13.20
C GLU A 191 -10.28 -2.01 14.46
N TYR A 192 -10.36 -0.68 14.37
CA TYR A 192 -10.00 0.21 15.47
C TYR A 192 -11.12 1.23 15.72
N GLU A 193 -11.22 1.71 16.94
CA GLU A 193 -12.08 2.85 17.29
C GLU A 193 -11.47 4.17 16.83
N MET A 194 -11.38 4.36 15.51
CA MET A 194 -10.84 5.55 14.86
C MET A 194 -11.65 5.90 13.60
N GLY A 195 -11.45 7.11 13.09
CA GLY A 195 -11.97 7.55 11.80
C GLY A 195 -11.08 7.14 10.63
N HIS A 196 -11.01 8.02 9.59
CA HIS A 196 -10.16 7.85 8.42
C HIS A 196 -8.72 8.30 8.71
N GLU A 197 -7.99 7.54 9.51
CA GLU A 197 -6.67 7.92 10.02
C GLU A 197 -5.81 6.69 10.32
N ILE A 198 -4.54 6.95 10.64
CA ILE A 198 -3.61 6.00 11.25
C ILE A 198 -3.33 6.50 12.67
N ASN A 199 -3.80 5.80 13.70
CA ASN A 199 -3.53 6.15 15.08
C ASN A 199 -2.34 5.36 15.66
N ALA A 200 -1.91 5.70 16.87
CA ALA A 200 -0.76 5.06 17.50
C ALA A 200 -0.92 3.54 17.68
N ARG A 201 -2.15 3.06 17.94
CA ARG A 201 -2.41 1.63 18.10
C ARG A 201 -2.32 0.89 16.76
N SER A 202 -2.97 1.41 15.73
CA SER A 202 -2.91 0.80 14.38
C SER A 202 -1.49 0.83 13.82
N LEU A 203 -0.74 1.91 14.07
CA LEU A 203 0.67 2.01 13.67
C LEU A 203 1.55 0.99 14.41
N GLY A 204 1.36 0.81 15.72
CA GLY A 204 2.08 -0.21 16.49
C GLY A 204 1.81 -1.63 16.00
N ASP A 205 0.54 -1.93 15.70
CA ASP A 205 0.13 -3.23 15.17
C ASP A 205 0.68 -3.47 13.74
N LEU A 206 0.71 -2.43 12.89
CA LEU A 206 1.34 -2.46 11.57
C LEU A 206 2.84 -2.76 11.69
N SER A 207 3.53 -2.04 12.58
CA SER A 207 4.97 -2.22 12.83
C SER A 207 5.29 -3.65 13.28
N ALA A 208 4.53 -4.18 14.24
CA ALA A 208 4.70 -5.56 14.72
C ALA A 208 4.46 -6.59 13.61
N TRP A 209 3.44 -6.38 12.79
CA TRP A 209 3.12 -7.26 11.68
C TRP A 209 4.20 -7.25 10.57
N LEU A 210 4.73 -6.05 10.22
CA LEU A 210 5.84 -5.92 9.27
C LEU A 210 7.12 -6.58 9.81
N GLN A 211 7.40 -6.44 11.11
CA GLN A 211 8.52 -7.12 11.76
C GLN A 211 8.41 -8.65 11.59
N GLU A 212 7.22 -9.21 11.81
CA GLU A 212 6.97 -10.64 11.69
C GLU A 212 7.05 -11.13 10.24
N LYS A 213 6.39 -10.43 9.31
CA LYS A 213 6.19 -10.94 7.94
C LYS A 213 7.33 -10.60 6.97
N VAL A 214 8.06 -9.51 7.22
CA VAL A 214 9.08 -9.02 6.28
C VAL A 214 10.49 -9.11 6.86
N LEU A 215 10.68 -8.66 8.12
CA LEU A 215 12.03 -8.58 8.69
C LEU A 215 12.50 -9.90 9.26
N SER A 216 11.63 -10.62 9.95
CA SER A 216 11.95 -11.87 10.65
C SER A 216 10.90 -12.94 10.36
N PRO A 217 10.69 -13.33 9.09
CA PRO A 217 9.74 -14.37 8.78
C PRO A 217 10.18 -15.68 9.43
N ILE A 218 9.25 -16.34 10.15
CA ILE A 218 9.47 -17.69 10.67
C ILE A 218 9.44 -18.63 9.47
N VAL A 219 10.60 -19.08 9.03
CA VAL A 219 10.72 -20.14 8.01
C VAL A 219 10.61 -21.47 8.76
N LEU A 220 9.51 -22.19 8.56
CA LEU A 220 9.43 -23.59 9.00
C LEU A 220 10.45 -24.36 8.16
N ALA A 221 11.45 -24.94 8.83
CA ALA A 221 12.37 -25.86 8.17
C ALA A 221 11.55 -27.06 7.64
N SER A 222 11.58 -27.24 6.33
CA SER A 222 10.99 -28.39 5.61
C SER A 222 11.80 -29.66 5.84
#